data_9edef97923406f83f6e475bb85a8b5da
#
_entry.id   9edef97923406f83f6e475bb85a8b5da
#
_cell.length_a   1.000
_cell.length_b   1.000
_cell.length_c   1.000
_cell.angle_alpha   90.00
_cell.angle_beta   90.00
_cell.angle_gamma   90.00
#
_symmetry.space_group_name_H-M   'P 1'
#
loop_
_entity.id
_entity.type
_entity.pdbx_description
1 polymer ?
#
loop_
_entity_poly.entity_id
_entity_poly.type
_entity_poly.pdbx_seq_one_letter_code
_entity_poly.pdbx_strand_id
1 'polypeptide(L)'
;MLDLTRLLPGPAAALRLAELGADVLKIEAPGAGDPTRTMMQSSSDRVAGRPGAFYRMVNRGKRETRLDLKSEAGRNVLRALAAEADVLIESFRPGVMERLGLGYATLSAANPRLVYCAISGYGASGPFADHAGHDLNYIGYAGVLDQLASRDGAPIVPNFQIADLLGGALSAVTQILAALWHVARGGAGRFVDVSMTHTSYAHNFVAQVSLLNEGAAPAAGSGLLNGGVPCYNLYRTSDERWLAVGALELKFWETLCMALDRPEWATRHWSLGQAIGGPDALALIRELAEVIATRTLGEWVESLESLDCCVSPVLTPAEAAQHPLFNPHAYAAVAASAADSDDDGA
;
A
#
# COMPACT_ATOMS: atom_id res chain seq x y z
N MET A 1 -1.52 -22.60 3.25
CA MET A 1 -1.65 -21.40 4.10
C MET A 1 -3.09 -21.21 4.52
N LEU A 2 -3.35 -20.78 5.76
CA LEU A 2 -4.69 -20.48 6.29
C LEU A 2 -4.85 -18.97 6.44
N ASP A 3 -5.90 -18.40 5.84
CA ASP A 3 -6.21 -16.97 5.87
C ASP A 3 -7.49 -16.72 6.67
N LEU A 4 -7.36 -16.24 7.92
CA LEU A 4 -8.47 -15.90 8.81
C LEU A 4 -8.73 -14.38 8.83
N THR A 5 -8.07 -13.64 7.95
CA THR A 5 -8.12 -12.17 7.94
C THR A 5 -9.40 -11.62 7.33
N ARG A 6 -9.63 -10.32 7.49
CA ARG A 6 -10.78 -9.59 6.94
C ARG A 6 -10.35 -8.21 6.47
N LEU A 7 -11.23 -7.56 5.72
CA LEU A 7 -11.02 -6.20 5.19
C LEU A 7 -9.90 -6.15 4.14
N LEU A 8 -8.83 -5.40 4.38
CA LEU A 8 -7.81 -5.13 3.36
C LEU A 8 -6.42 -5.70 3.69
N PRO A 9 -5.75 -5.39 4.81
CA PRO A 9 -4.32 -5.69 4.97
C PRO A 9 -4.00 -7.18 4.91
N GLY A 10 -4.74 -8.00 5.66
CA GLY A 10 -4.55 -9.45 5.68
C GLY A 10 -4.92 -10.13 4.38
N PRO A 11 -6.13 -9.89 3.83
CA PRO A 11 -6.49 -10.44 2.53
C PRO A 11 -5.51 -10.06 1.41
N ALA A 12 -5.00 -8.83 1.40
CA ALA A 12 -3.99 -8.41 0.43
C ALA A 12 -2.65 -9.13 0.63
N ALA A 13 -2.21 -9.35 1.87
CA ALA A 13 -1.02 -10.17 2.16
C ALA A 13 -1.18 -11.60 1.64
N ALA A 14 -2.30 -12.24 1.96
CA ALA A 14 -2.60 -13.59 1.52
C ALA A 14 -2.73 -13.69 -0.01
N LEU A 15 -3.31 -12.67 -0.66
CA LEU A 15 -3.34 -12.56 -2.13
C LEU A 15 -1.94 -12.53 -2.72
N ARG A 16 -1.03 -11.71 -2.20
CA ARG A 16 0.35 -11.64 -2.70
C ARG A 16 1.07 -12.99 -2.59
N LEU A 17 0.84 -13.71 -1.50
CA LEU A 17 1.39 -15.07 -1.35
C LEU A 17 0.74 -16.07 -2.33
N ALA A 18 -0.56 -15.97 -2.59
CA ALA A 18 -1.24 -16.77 -3.61
C ALA A 18 -0.67 -16.51 -5.02
N GLU A 19 -0.44 -15.24 -5.39
CA GLU A 19 0.18 -14.85 -6.65
C GLU A 19 1.62 -15.38 -6.80
N LEU A 20 2.30 -15.62 -5.67
CA LEU A 20 3.62 -16.27 -5.62
C LEU A 20 3.54 -17.81 -5.57
N GLY A 21 2.35 -18.39 -5.70
CA GLY A 21 2.14 -19.83 -5.79
C GLY A 21 1.72 -20.52 -4.47
N ALA A 22 1.39 -19.77 -3.41
CA ALA A 22 0.86 -20.38 -2.20
C ALA A 22 -0.58 -20.90 -2.41
N ASP A 23 -0.87 -22.12 -1.94
CA ASP A 23 -2.24 -22.62 -1.80
C ASP A 23 -2.87 -21.99 -0.56
N VAL A 24 -3.83 -21.10 -0.75
CA VAL A 24 -4.46 -20.30 0.30
C VAL A 24 -5.89 -20.73 0.52
N LEU A 25 -6.20 -21.15 1.76
CA LEU A 25 -7.56 -21.39 2.22
C LEU A 25 -8.04 -20.20 3.06
N LYS A 26 -8.96 -19.43 2.51
CA LYS A 26 -9.68 -18.35 3.22
C LYS A 26 -10.74 -18.96 4.12
N ILE A 27 -10.69 -18.63 5.40
CA ILE A 27 -11.60 -19.14 6.44
C ILE A 27 -12.42 -17.98 6.99
N GLU A 28 -13.73 -18.02 6.77
CA GLU A 28 -14.65 -16.98 7.23
C GLU A 28 -15.63 -17.50 8.29
N ALA A 29 -16.15 -16.59 9.09
CA ALA A 29 -17.27 -16.91 9.96
C ALA A 29 -18.53 -17.25 9.15
N PRO A 30 -19.42 -18.12 9.65
CA PRO A 30 -20.75 -18.33 9.06
C PRO A 30 -21.57 -17.04 8.99
N GLY A 31 -22.53 -16.99 8.09
CA GLY A 31 -23.41 -15.83 7.88
C GLY A 31 -22.80 -14.81 6.93
N ALA A 32 -22.61 -13.56 7.35
CA ALA A 32 -22.16 -12.46 6.48
C ALA A 32 -20.71 -12.60 5.97
N GLY A 33 -19.87 -13.35 6.71
CA GLY A 33 -18.46 -13.53 6.36
C GLY A 33 -17.62 -12.24 6.49
N ASP A 34 -16.74 -12.00 5.53
CA ASP A 34 -15.93 -10.79 5.47
C ASP A 34 -16.81 -9.58 5.09
N PRO A 35 -16.76 -8.46 5.83
CA PRO A 35 -17.53 -7.25 5.50
C PRO A 35 -17.31 -6.72 4.07
N THR A 36 -16.16 -6.98 3.47
CA THR A 36 -15.86 -6.55 2.09
C THR A 36 -16.71 -7.24 1.04
N ARG A 37 -17.40 -8.33 1.38
CA ARG A 37 -18.38 -8.98 0.47
C ARG A 37 -19.49 -8.03 0.03
N THR A 38 -19.89 -7.11 0.92
CA THR A 38 -20.95 -6.13 0.63
C THR A 38 -20.42 -4.69 0.50
N MET A 39 -19.20 -4.44 0.95
CA MET A 39 -18.55 -3.13 0.81
C MET A 39 -18.30 -2.81 -0.66
N MET A 40 -18.68 -1.60 -1.10
CA MET A 40 -18.56 -1.15 -2.50
C MET A 40 -19.22 -2.11 -3.53
N GLN A 41 -20.23 -2.85 -3.10
CA GLN A 41 -20.96 -3.76 -3.97
C GLN A 41 -21.82 -2.99 -4.97
N SER A 42 -21.68 -3.25 -6.26
CA SER A 42 -22.51 -2.67 -7.31
C SER A 42 -23.97 -3.15 -7.22
N SER A 43 -24.89 -2.43 -7.87
CA SER A 43 -26.28 -2.87 -7.95
C SER A 43 -26.42 -4.18 -8.71
N SER A 44 -25.62 -4.40 -9.75
CA SER A 44 -25.61 -5.66 -10.52
C SER A 44 -25.07 -6.82 -9.67
N ASP A 45 -24.01 -6.62 -8.87
CA ASP A 45 -23.51 -7.66 -7.96
C ASP A 45 -24.56 -8.05 -6.91
N ARG A 46 -25.29 -7.06 -6.36
CA ARG A 46 -26.38 -7.33 -5.41
C ARG A 46 -27.48 -8.17 -6.02
N VAL A 47 -27.92 -7.82 -7.23
CA VAL A 47 -28.97 -8.56 -7.96
C VAL A 47 -28.51 -9.99 -8.26
N ALA A 48 -27.25 -10.17 -8.65
CA ALA A 48 -26.68 -11.48 -8.94
C ALA A 48 -26.26 -12.28 -7.70
N GLY A 49 -26.39 -11.73 -6.49
CA GLY A 49 -25.96 -12.38 -5.25
C GLY A 49 -24.43 -12.57 -5.13
N ARG A 50 -23.65 -11.85 -5.94
CA ARG A 50 -22.18 -11.95 -5.97
C ARG A 50 -21.53 -11.04 -4.95
N PRO A 51 -20.38 -11.42 -4.38
CA PRO A 51 -19.55 -10.50 -3.58
C PRO A 51 -19.14 -9.27 -4.38
N GLY A 52 -18.96 -8.13 -3.72
CA GLY A 52 -18.50 -6.89 -4.33
C GLY A 52 -17.12 -7.03 -4.98
N ALA A 53 -16.82 -6.16 -5.95
CA ALA A 53 -15.54 -6.17 -6.68
C ALA A 53 -14.32 -6.07 -5.73
N PHE A 54 -14.43 -5.30 -4.66
CA PHE A 54 -13.36 -5.20 -3.66
C PHE A 54 -13.00 -6.55 -3.04
N TYR A 55 -14.01 -7.33 -2.61
CA TYR A 55 -13.79 -8.67 -2.07
C TYR A 55 -13.13 -9.59 -3.10
N ARG A 56 -13.68 -9.60 -4.33
CA ARG A 56 -13.13 -10.43 -5.42
C ARG A 56 -11.67 -10.09 -5.75
N MET A 57 -11.31 -8.80 -5.75
CA MET A 57 -9.93 -8.36 -6.00
C MET A 57 -8.95 -8.91 -4.98
N VAL A 58 -9.24 -8.77 -3.69
CA VAL A 58 -8.27 -9.13 -2.62
C VAL A 58 -8.30 -10.61 -2.26
N ASN A 59 -9.27 -11.38 -2.79
CA ASN A 59 -9.41 -12.81 -2.49
C ASN A 59 -9.33 -13.72 -3.74
N ARG A 60 -9.00 -13.15 -4.92
CA ARG A 60 -8.87 -13.97 -6.15
C ARG A 60 -7.82 -15.06 -5.97
N GLY A 61 -8.10 -16.24 -6.55
CA GLY A 61 -7.20 -17.39 -6.50
C GLY A 61 -7.13 -18.11 -5.16
N LYS A 62 -7.92 -17.72 -4.17
CA LYS A 62 -8.01 -18.42 -2.89
C LYS A 62 -9.16 -19.41 -2.91
N ARG A 63 -8.98 -20.56 -2.24
CA ARG A 63 -10.09 -21.43 -1.86
C ARG A 63 -10.80 -20.85 -0.64
N GLU A 64 -12.09 -21.07 -0.51
CA GLU A 64 -12.89 -20.51 0.59
C GLU A 64 -13.59 -21.60 1.40
N THR A 65 -13.70 -21.40 2.70
CA THR A 65 -14.53 -22.21 3.60
C THR A 65 -15.09 -21.37 4.73
N ARG A 66 -16.10 -21.90 5.42
CA ARG A 66 -16.71 -21.24 6.59
C ARG A 66 -16.57 -22.11 7.81
N LEU A 67 -16.00 -21.54 8.89
CA LEU A 67 -15.86 -22.20 10.18
C LEU A 67 -16.40 -21.30 11.30
N ASP A 68 -17.25 -21.87 12.16
CA ASP A 68 -17.65 -21.19 13.40
C ASP A 68 -16.60 -21.43 14.49
N LEU A 69 -15.66 -20.51 14.62
CA LEU A 69 -14.61 -20.59 15.65
C LEU A 69 -15.13 -20.40 17.08
N LYS A 70 -16.42 -20.01 17.26
CA LYS A 70 -17.07 -20.01 18.58
C LYS A 70 -17.49 -21.40 19.00
N SER A 71 -17.73 -22.30 18.05
CA SER A 71 -18.06 -23.70 18.33
C SER A 71 -16.78 -24.52 18.58
N GLU A 72 -16.88 -25.56 19.39
CA GLU A 72 -15.78 -26.49 19.61
C GLU A 72 -15.42 -27.27 18.34
N ALA A 73 -16.42 -27.69 17.58
CA ALA A 73 -16.24 -28.36 16.30
C ALA A 73 -15.42 -27.53 15.31
N GLY A 74 -15.77 -26.23 15.14
CA GLY A 74 -15.02 -25.35 14.27
C GLY A 74 -13.58 -25.11 14.72
N ARG A 75 -13.35 -24.97 16.03
CA ARG A 75 -11.99 -24.88 16.58
C ARG A 75 -11.17 -26.15 16.35
N ASN A 76 -11.78 -27.32 16.50
CA ASN A 76 -11.10 -28.59 16.24
C ASN A 76 -10.71 -28.76 14.77
N VAL A 77 -11.59 -28.34 13.84
CA VAL A 77 -11.26 -28.30 12.43
C VAL A 77 -10.08 -27.36 12.15
N LEU A 78 -10.08 -26.14 12.71
CA LEU A 78 -8.97 -25.22 12.52
C LEU A 78 -7.65 -25.75 13.10
N ARG A 79 -7.66 -26.41 14.28
CA ARG A 79 -6.46 -27.05 14.85
C ARG A 79 -5.90 -28.13 13.92
N ALA A 80 -6.77 -28.96 13.35
CA ALA A 80 -6.36 -30.00 12.41
C ALA A 80 -5.73 -29.40 11.13
N LEU A 81 -6.34 -28.34 10.57
CA LEU A 81 -5.77 -27.64 9.42
C LEU A 81 -4.43 -26.96 9.75
N ALA A 82 -4.30 -26.35 10.93
CA ALA A 82 -3.09 -25.68 11.35
C ALA A 82 -1.93 -26.66 11.62
N ALA A 83 -2.22 -27.92 11.99
CA ALA A 83 -1.23 -28.96 12.19
C ALA A 83 -0.46 -29.31 10.88
N GLU A 84 -1.07 -29.07 9.72
CA GLU A 84 -0.51 -29.35 8.40
C GLU A 84 -0.14 -28.07 7.61
N ALA A 85 -0.49 -26.89 8.11
CA ALA A 85 -0.25 -25.64 7.41
C ALA A 85 1.16 -25.10 7.65
N ASP A 86 1.77 -24.50 6.62
CA ASP A 86 3.04 -23.78 6.79
C ASP A 86 2.82 -22.39 7.41
N VAL A 87 1.68 -21.76 7.07
CA VAL A 87 1.37 -20.38 7.49
C VAL A 87 -0.08 -20.28 7.96
N LEU A 88 -0.30 -19.59 9.05
CA LEU A 88 -1.60 -19.07 9.45
C LEU A 88 -1.49 -17.54 9.58
N ILE A 89 -2.41 -16.81 8.95
CA ILE A 89 -2.50 -15.37 9.05
C ILE A 89 -3.87 -14.95 9.63
N GLU A 90 -3.85 -14.03 10.59
CA GLU A 90 -5.07 -13.52 11.20
C GLU A 90 -4.99 -11.99 11.42
N SER A 91 -6.14 -11.36 11.60
CA SER A 91 -6.25 -9.91 11.87
C SER A 91 -7.31 -9.59 12.91
N PHE A 92 -7.47 -10.46 13.91
CA PHE A 92 -8.34 -10.20 15.06
C PHE A 92 -7.65 -9.21 16.01
N ARG A 93 -8.44 -8.69 16.93
CA ARG A 93 -7.86 -7.93 18.05
C ARG A 93 -6.96 -8.84 18.89
N PRO A 94 -5.86 -8.32 19.45
CA PRO A 94 -4.96 -9.09 20.32
C PRO A 94 -5.73 -9.87 21.40
N GLY A 95 -5.30 -11.09 21.69
CA GLY A 95 -5.92 -11.97 22.67
C GLY A 95 -7.20 -12.70 22.22
N VAL A 96 -7.75 -12.41 21.05
CA VAL A 96 -8.95 -13.13 20.54
C VAL A 96 -8.63 -14.59 20.26
N MET A 97 -7.57 -14.88 19.53
CA MET A 97 -7.17 -16.24 19.20
C MET A 97 -6.76 -17.04 20.43
N GLU A 98 -6.12 -16.40 21.39
CA GLU A 98 -5.77 -17.00 22.68
C GLU A 98 -7.02 -17.42 23.46
N ARG A 99 -8.02 -16.53 23.56
CA ARG A 99 -9.32 -16.84 24.23
C ARG A 99 -10.09 -17.97 23.54
N LEU A 100 -9.90 -18.15 22.24
CA LEU A 100 -10.48 -19.27 21.49
C LEU A 100 -9.65 -20.57 21.62
N GLY A 101 -8.49 -20.55 22.28
CA GLY A 101 -7.56 -21.68 22.35
C GLY A 101 -6.93 -22.00 20.99
N LEU A 102 -6.72 -20.97 20.17
CA LEU A 102 -6.17 -21.02 18.81
C LEU A 102 -4.97 -20.08 18.64
N GLY A 103 -4.45 -19.52 19.74
CA GLY A 103 -3.26 -18.67 19.72
C GLY A 103 -1.99 -19.43 19.35
N TYR A 104 -0.94 -18.68 19.04
CA TYR A 104 0.34 -19.25 18.56
C TYR A 104 0.88 -20.36 19.47
N ALA A 105 0.92 -20.16 20.79
CA ALA A 105 1.45 -21.17 21.72
C ALA A 105 0.71 -22.51 21.62
N THR A 106 -0.60 -22.49 21.41
CA THR A 106 -1.40 -23.70 21.25
C THR A 106 -1.16 -24.39 19.91
N LEU A 107 -1.15 -23.61 18.81
CA LEU A 107 -1.02 -24.19 17.48
C LEU A 107 0.40 -24.62 17.18
N SER A 108 1.42 -23.90 17.65
CA SER A 108 2.83 -24.25 17.47
C SER A 108 3.25 -25.49 18.27
N ALA A 109 2.55 -25.81 19.36
CA ALA A 109 2.79 -27.06 20.09
C ALA A 109 2.42 -28.30 19.25
N ALA A 110 1.40 -28.19 18.39
CA ALA A 110 1.01 -29.25 17.45
C ALA A 110 1.81 -29.20 16.15
N ASN A 111 2.22 -28.00 15.70
CA ASN A 111 3.04 -27.80 14.51
C ASN A 111 4.20 -26.83 14.79
N PRO A 112 5.36 -27.34 15.23
CA PRO A 112 6.53 -26.51 15.54
C PRO A 112 7.10 -25.74 14.33
N ARG A 113 6.65 -26.06 13.11
CA ARG A 113 7.08 -25.40 11.87
C ARG A 113 6.14 -24.26 11.45
N LEU A 114 5.01 -24.10 12.14
CA LEU A 114 3.99 -23.10 11.78
C LEU A 114 4.53 -21.66 11.89
N VAL A 115 4.44 -20.92 10.81
CA VAL A 115 4.57 -19.46 10.80
C VAL A 115 3.20 -18.86 11.09
N TYR A 116 3.05 -18.24 12.25
CA TYR A 116 1.80 -17.62 12.67
C TYR A 116 1.94 -16.10 12.58
N CYS A 117 1.20 -15.45 11.68
CA CYS A 117 1.25 -14.02 11.48
C CYS A 117 -0.02 -13.34 11.97
N ALA A 118 0.14 -12.42 12.92
CA ALA A 118 -0.92 -11.53 13.39
C ALA A 118 -0.71 -10.13 12.83
N ILE A 119 -1.70 -9.59 12.12
CA ILE A 119 -1.69 -8.19 11.64
C ILE A 119 -2.65 -7.38 12.48
N SER A 120 -2.14 -6.34 13.12
CA SER A 120 -2.94 -5.44 13.96
C SER A 120 -2.59 -3.97 13.72
N GLY A 121 -3.44 -3.06 14.21
CA GLY A 121 -3.18 -1.62 14.08
C GLY A 121 -1.94 -1.18 14.83
N TYR A 122 -1.80 -1.62 16.08
CA TYR A 122 -0.82 -1.09 17.02
C TYR A 122 0.15 -2.14 17.58
N GLY A 123 0.07 -3.40 17.11
CA GLY A 123 0.86 -4.52 17.61
C GLY A 123 0.09 -5.37 18.62
N ALA A 124 0.62 -6.58 18.88
CA ALA A 124 0.02 -7.56 19.80
C ALA A 124 0.15 -7.16 21.28
N SER A 125 1.01 -6.19 21.60
CA SER A 125 1.28 -5.74 22.97
C SER A 125 1.50 -4.24 23.04
N GLY A 126 1.55 -3.70 24.26
CA GLY A 126 1.77 -2.27 24.49
C GLY A 126 0.47 -1.50 24.82
N PRO A 127 0.58 -0.21 25.15
CA PRO A 127 -0.53 0.58 25.67
C PRO A 127 -1.67 0.83 24.67
N PHE A 128 -1.40 0.66 23.37
CA PHE A 128 -2.37 0.87 22.31
C PHE A 128 -2.93 -0.43 21.69
N ALA A 129 -2.50 -1.60 22.16
CA ALA A 129 -2.87 -2.89 21.56
C ALA A 129 -4.38 -3.09 21.41
N ASP A 130 -5.17 -2.62 22.39
CA ASP A 130 -6.63 -2.74 22.39
C ASP A 130 -7.38 -1.57 21.72
N HIS A 131 -6.64 -0.57 21.18
CA HIS A 131 -7.28 0.58 20.55
C HIS A 131 -7.85 0.23 19.17
N ALA A 132 -9.00 0.81 18.86
CA ALA A 132 -9.58 0.75 17.53
C ALA A 132 -8.89 1.75 16.61
N GLY A 133 -8.78 1.38 15.32
CA GLY A 133 -8.25 2.26 14.30
C GLY A 133 -8.41 1.66 12.91
N HIS A 134 -8.20 2.50 11.93
CA HIS A 134 -8.07 2.17 10.53
C HIS A 134 -6.82 2.85 9.96
N ASP A 135 -6.51 2.61 8.71
CA ASP A 135 -5.36 3.14 8.00
C ASP A 135 -5.03 4.61 8.36
N LEU A 136 -6.05 5.48 8.27
CA LEU A 136 -5.90 6.91 8.56
C LEU A 136 -5.36 7.20 9.97
N ASN A 137 -5.78 6.41 10.97
CA ASN A 137 -5.29 6.55 12.35
C ASN A 137 -3.82 6.08 12.45
N TYR A 138 -3.48 4.99 11.78
CA TYR A 138 -2.14 4.40 11.82
C TYR A 138 -1.10 5.31 11.15
N ILE A 139 -1.40 5.85 9.96
CA ILE A 139 -0.52 6.83 9.30
C ILE A 139 -0.48 8.17 10.05
N GLY A 140 -1.56 8.53 10.77
CA GLY A 140 -1.59 9.70 11.64
C GLY A 140 -0.59 9.59 12.78
N TYR A 141 -0.63 8.49 13.54
CA TYR A 141 0.35 8.23 14.60
C TYR A 141 1.78 8.06 14.10
N ALA A 142 1.96 7.54 12.89
CA ALA A 142 3.28 7.36 12.28
C ALA A 142 3.90 8.66 11.74
N GLY A 143 3.22 9.80 11.84
CA GLY A 143 3.67 11.08 11.30
C GLY A 143 3.66 11.16 9.76
N VAL A 144 3.15 10.12 9.09
CA VAL A 144 3.06 10.07 7.62
C VAL A 144 1.99 11.04 7.12
N LEU A 145 0.84 11.10 7.81
CA LEU A 145 -0.27 11.95 7.40
C LEU A 145 0.07 13.45 7.48
N ASP A 146 0.88 13.86 8.46
CA ASP A 146 1.38 15.23 8.57
C ASP A 146 2.18 15.64 7.32
N GLN A 147 2.99 14.72 6.79
CA GLN A 147 3.80 14.95 5.60
C GLN A 147 3.00 14.82 4.28
N LEU A 148 1.82 14.23 4.30
CA LEU A 148 0.85 14.19 3.21
C LEU A 148 -0.10 15.39 3.28
N ALA A 149 0.46 16.57 3.18
CA ALA A 149 -0.28 17.82 3.23
C ALA A 149 0.14 18.73 2.08
N SER A 150 -0.75 19.62 1.70
CA SER A 150 -0.40 20.72 0.80
C SER A 150 0.49 21.74 1.52
N ARG A 151 1.13 22.65 0.76
CA ARG A 151 2.02 23.67 1.32
C ARG A 151 1.32 24.65 2.26
N ASP A 152 0.02 24.83 2.16
CA ASP A 152 -0.83 25.59 3.08
C ASP A 152 -1.10 24.84 4.40
N GLY A 153 -0.58 23.60 4.55
CA GLY A 153 -0.54 22.85 5.78
C GLY A 153 -1.77 22.00 6.08
N ALA A 154 -2.75 21.90 5.18
CA ALA A 154 -3.91 21.03 5.37
C ALA A 154 -3.56 19.57 5.04
N PRO A 155 -3.65 18.61 6.00
CA PRO A 155 -3.47 17.20 5.71
C PRO A 155 -4.49 16.70 4.67
N ILE A 156 -4.04 15.82 3.78
CA ILE A 156 -4.86 15.23 2.72
C ILE A 156 -5.18 13.79 3.10
N VAL A 157 -6.46 13.40 3.03
CA VAL A 157 -6.86 12.00 3.18
C VAL A 157 -6.54 11.25 1.88
N PRO A 158 -5.51 10.39 1.86
CA PRO A 158 -5.13 9.70 0.63
C PRO A 158 -6.14 8.61 0.29
N ASN A 159 -6.47 8.46 -0.99
CA ASN A 159 -7.24 7.32 -1.47
C ASN A 159 -6.31 6.11 -1.78
N PHE A 160 -5.31 5.92 -0.95
CA PHE A 160 -4.37 4.81 -0.97
C PHE A 160 -4.05 4.44 0.47
N GLN A 161 -4.44 3.25 0.90
CA GLN A 161 -4.33 2.80 2.29
C GLN A 161 -2.89 2.38 2.57
N ILE A 162 -2.08 3.34 3.00
CA ILE A 162 -0.62 3.20 3.15
C ILE A 162 -0.27 2.23 4.28
N ALA A 163 -0.89 2.40 5.46
CA ALA A 163 -0.62 1.53 6.58
C ALA A 163 -1.15 0.11 6.34
N ASP A 164 -2.34 -0.04 5.75
CA ASP A 164 -2.91 -1.34 5.44
C ASP A 164 -2.05 -2.10 4.42
N LEU A 165 -1.61 -1.45 3.34
CA LEU A 165 -0.93 -2.10 2.23
C LEU A 165 0.58 -2.22 2.45
N LEU A 166 1.27 -1.15 2.83
CA LEU A 166 2.71 -1.16 3.10
C LEU A 166 2.99 -1.69 4.51
N GLY A 167 2.37 -1.05 5.51
CA GLY A 167 2.59 -1.36 6.92
C GLY A 167 2.08 -2.74 7.31
N GLY A 168 0.92 -3.14 6.80
CA GLY A 168 0.29 -4.43 7.04
C GLY A 168 0.66 -5.49 6.02
N ALA A 169 0.10 -5.38 4.81
CA ALA A 169 0.17 -6.48 3.83
C ALA A 169 1.60 -6.78 3.38
N LEU A 170 2.34 -5.79 2.86
CA LEU A 170 3.69 -6.01 2.35
C LEU A 170 4.67 -6.41 3.46
N SER A 171 4.56 -5.79 4.63
CA SER A 171 5.39 -6.12 5.79
C SER A 171 5.11 -7.55 6.29
N ALA A 172 3.85 -7.99 6.30
CA ALA A 172 3.49 -9.37 6.64
C ALA A 172 4.08 -10.35 5.64
N VAL A 173 3.93 -10.12 4.33
CA VAL A 173 4.53 -10.98 3.29
C VAL A 173 6.04 -11.11 3.48
N THR A 174 6.74 -10.00 3.67
CA THR A 174 8.20 -9.99 3.86
C THR A 174 8.62 -10.82 5.08
N GLN A 175 7.94 -10.63 6.21
CA GLN A 175 8.28 -11.35 7.46
C GLN A 175 7.88 -12.83 7.40
N ILE A 176 6.73 -13.16 6.75
CA ILE A 176 6.32 -14.55 6.51
C ILE A 176 7.35 -15.27 5.66
N LEU A 177 7.79 -14.68 4.54
CA LEU A 177 8.78 -15.28 3.66
C LEU A 177 10.13 -15.49 4.36
N ALA A 178 10.58 -14.52 5.16
CA ALA A 178 11.78 -14.65 5.98
C ALA A 178 11.66 -15.78 7.03
N ALA A 179 10.48 -15.93 7.65
CA ALA A 179 10.21 -17.00 8.60
C ALA A 179 10.16 -18.38 7.90
N LEU A 180 9.52 -18.47 6.74
CA LEU A 180 9.48 -19.70 5.93
C LEU A 180 10.86 -20.10 5.46
N TRP A 181 11.72 -19.16 5.07
CA TRP A 181 13.12 -19.41 4.73
C TRP A 181 13.89 -20.02 5.91
N HIS A 182 13.69 -19.48 7.13
CA HIS A 182 14.26 -20.04 8.33
C HIS A 182 13.80 -21.49 8.58
N VAL A 183 12.49 -21.74 8.42
CA VAL A 183 11.90 -23.08 8.56
C VAL A 183 12.45 -24.05 7.49
N ALA A 184 12.59 -23.61 6.24
CA ALA A 184 13.14 -24.41 5.15
C ALA A 184 14.60 -24.86 5.43
N ARG A 185 15.34 -24.09 6.20
CA ARG A 185 16.72 -24.39 6.63
C ARG A 185 16.78 -25.23 7.92
N GLY A 186 15.69 -25.82 8.35
CA GLY A 186 15.62 -26.68 9.54
C GLY A 186 15.30 -25.93 10.84
N GLY A 187 15.02 -24.64 10.79
CA GLY A 187 14.57 -23.87 11.95
C GLY A 187 13.11 -24.13 12.32
N ALA A 188 12.70 -23.65 13.49
CA ALA A 188 11.31 -23.68 13.94
C ALA A 188 10.49 -22.55 13.30
N GLY A 189 9.16 -22.74 13.24
CA GLY A 189 8.21 -21.68 12.99
C GLY A 189 8.25 -20.58 14.05
N ARG A 190 7.56 -19.48 13.80
CA ARG A 190 7.56 -18.36 14.76
C ARG A 190 6.26 -17.57 14.73
N PHE A 191 6.03 -16.84 15.80
CA PHE A 191 5.05 -15.77 15.83
C PHE A 191 5.60 -14.54 15.12
N VAL A 192 4.85 -14.00 14.19
CA VAL A 192 5.13 -12.76 13.43
C VAL A 192 4.08 -11.74 13.83
N ASP A 193 4.48 -10.73 14.60
CA ASP A 193 3.64 -9.60 15.00
C ASP A 193 3.84 -8.44 14.04
N VAL A 194 2.82 -8.11 13.26
CA VAL A 194 2.83 -7.00 12.31
C VAL A 194 1.95 -5.88 12.81
N SER A 195 2.59 -4.83 13.32
CA SER A 195 1.91 -3.58 13.69
C SER A 195 1.92 -2.62 12.52
N MET A 196 0.76 -2.31 11.97
CA MET A 196 0.63 -1.39 10.84
C MET A 196 1.18 0.01 11.16
N THR A 197 1.00 0.49 12.38
CA THR A 197 1.54 1.78 12.83
C THR A 197 3.07 1.77 12.94
N HIS A 198 3.64 0.76 13.61
CA HIS A 198 5.10 0.68 13.80
C HIS A 198 5.84 0.50 12.47
N THR A 199 5.30 -0.34 11.58
CA THR A 199 5.91 -0.55 10.25
C THR A 199 5.77 0.68 9.37
N SER A 200 4.65 1.41 9.41
CA SER A 200 4.51 2.69 8.70
C SER A 200 5.50 3.73 9.22
N TYR A 201 5.66 3.84 10.55
CA TYR A 201 6.67 4.71 11.15
C TYR A 201 8.09 4.33 10.70
N ALA A 202 8.42 3.02 10.73
CA ALA A 202 9.74 2.54 10.31
C ALA A 202 10.09 2.85 8.85
N HIS A 203 9.09 3.03 7.97
CA HIS A 203 9.29 3.40 6.57
C HIS A 203 9.26 4.91 6.31
N ASN A 204 8.98 5.75 7.30
CA ASN A 204 8.98 7.20 7.18
C ASN A 204 10.40 7.79 7.26
N PHE A 205 11.31 7.26 6.42
CA PHE A 205 12.76 7.56 6.50
C PHE A 205 13.07 9.04 6.32
N VAL A 206 12.44 9.72 5.38
CA VAL A 206 12.79 11.12 5.05
C VAL A 206 12.53 12.03 6.25
N ALA A 207 11.37 11.91 6.89
CA ALA A 207 11.05 12.67 8.09
C ALA A 207 11.97 12.31 9.27
N GLN A 208 12.29 11.02 9.44
CA GLN A 208 13.20 10.55 10.50
C GLN A 208 14.63 11.07 10.31
N VAL A 209 15.15 11.05 9.08
CA VAL A 209 16.49 11.61 8.78
C VAL A 209 16.54 13.10 9.08
N SER A 210 15.51 13.86 8.71
CA SER A 210 15.43 15.28 9.04
C SER A 210 15.40 15.53 10.56
N LEU A 211 14.62 14.73 11.30
CA LEU A 211 14.60 14.80 12.78
C LEU A 211 15.98 14.50 13.39
N LEU A 212 16.72 13.53 12.85
CA LEU A 212 18.05 13.16 13.34
C LEU A 212 19.08 14.24 13.05
N ASN A 213 19.03 14.87 11.88
CA ASN A 213 20.03 15.84 11.44
C ASN A 213 19.76 17.26 11.98
N GLU A 214 18.49 17.65 12.03
CA GLU A 214 18.09 19.04 12.24
C GLU A 214 17.19 19.23 13.47
N GLY A 215 16.80 18.14 14.13
CA GLY A 215 15.91 18.18 15.29
C GLY A 215 14.43 18.45 14.93
N ALA A 216 14.12 18.63 13.65
CA ALA A 216 12.76 18.87 13.16
C ALA A 216 12.58 18.30 11.74
N ALA A 217 11.39 17.81 11.42
CA ALA A 217 11.02 17.53 10.05
C ALA A 217 10.61 18.83 9.34
N PRO A 218 10.89 19.00 8.04
CA PRO A 218 10.39 20.14 7.28
C PRO A 218 8.87 20.13 7.25
N ALA A 219 8.25 21.29 7.15
CA ALA A 219 6.81 21.36 6.91
C ALA A 219 6.44 20.65 5.59
N ALA A 220 5.24 20.11 5.53
CA ALA A 220 4.74 19.50 4.31
C ALA A 220 4.88 20.45 3.11
N GLY A 221 5.27 19.92 1.95
CA GLY A 221 5.48 20.71 0.75
C GLY A 221 6.73 21.59 0.73
N SER A 222 7.63 21.51 1.73
CA SER A 222 8.83 22.34 1.82
C SER A 222 10.16 21.57 1.84
N GLY A 223 10.12 20.24 1.90
CA GLY A 223 11.32 19.40 1.87
C GLY A 223 11.77 19.03 0.45
N LEU A 224 12.93 18.40 0.34
CA LEU A 224 13.54 18.01 -0.94
C LEU A 224 12.63 17.12 -1.80
N LEU A 225 11.97 16.13 -1.18
CA LEU A 225 11.17 15.12 -1.87
C LEU A 225 9.65 15.34 -1.73
N ASN A 226 9.24 16.51 -1.29
CA ASN A 226 7.81 16.82 -1.14
C ASN A 226 7.46 18.26 -1.59
N GLY A 227 8.17 18.76 -2.61
CA GLY A 227 7.80 20.02 -3.26
C GLY A 227 8.57 21.26 -2.84
N GLY A 228 9.63 21.13 -2.01
CA GLY A 228 10.48 22.27 -1.60
C GLY A 228 11.49 22.72 -2.67
N VAL A 229 11.61 22.02 -3.79
CA VAL A 229 12.51 22.35 -4.90
C VAL A 229 11.77 22.30 -6.25
N PRO A 230 12.22 23.08 -7.27
CA PRO A 230 11.54 23.10 -8.57
C PRO A 230 11.69 21.78 -9.33
N CYS A 231 12.81 21.09 -9.19
CA CYS A 231 13.11 19.84 -9.88
C CYS A 231 12.39 18.60 -9.31
N TYR A 232 11.68 18.74 -8.19
CA TYR A 232 10.86 17.67 -7.61
C TYR A 232 9.52 18.24 -7.13
N ASN A 233 8.56 18.36 -8.04
CA ASN A 233 7.29 19.02 -7.77
C ASN A 233 6.20 18.63 -8.80
N LEU A 234 4.97 19.07 -8.53
CA LEU A 234 3.83 18.96 -9.44
C LEU A 234 3.49 20.32 -10.04
N TYR A 235 3.24 20.36 -11.35
CA TYR A 235 2.92 21.57 -12.07
C TYR A 235 1.61 21.42 -12.83
N ARG A 236 0.77 22.45 -12.76
CA ARG A 236 -0.55 22.48 -13.42
C ARG A 236 -0.39 22.95 -14.86
N THR A 237 -0.97 22.21 -15.80
CA THR A 237 -0.97 22.51 -17.23
C THR A 237 -2.13 23.42 -17.61
N SER A 238 -2.17 23.95 -18.85
CA SER A 238 -3.21 24.87 -19.33
C SER A 238 -4.62 24.25 -19.36
N ASP A 239 -4.71 22.91 -19.51
CA ASP A 239 -5.94 22.12 -19.46
C ASP A 239 -6.28 21.59 -18.06
N GLU A 240 -5.72 22.23 -17.03
CA GLU A 240 -5.97 21.94 -15.61
C GLU A 240 -5.54 20.54 -15.16
N ARG A 241 -4.71 19.87 -15.93
CA ARG A 241 -4.09 18.60 -15.60
C ARG A 241 -2.77 18.84 -14.84
N TRP A 242 -2.05 17.75 -14.50
CA TRP A 242 -0.83 17.82 -13.73
C TRP A 242 0.31 17.11 -14.42
N LEU A 243 1.46 17.76 -14.41
CA LEU A 243 2.75 17.22 -14.83
C LEU A 243 3.60 17.00 -13.58
N ALA A 244 4.15 15.80 -13.43
CA ALA A 244 5.10 15.47 -12.36
C ALA A 244 6.53 15.67 -12.88
N VAL A 245 7.28 16.51 -12.20
CA VAL A 245 8.71 16.74 -12.45
C VAL A 245 9.48 16.07 -11.32
N GLY A 246 10.30 15.08 -11.67
CA GLY A 246 11.16 14.32 -10.77
C GLY A 246 12.65 14.40 -11.14
N ALA A 247 13.07 15.51 -11.74
CA ALA A 247 14.44 15.77 -12.25
C ALA A 247 15.43 16.07 -11.11
N LEU A 248 15.51 15.14 -10.14
CA LEU A 248 16.22 15.33 -8.89
C LEU A 248 17.73 15.40 -9.05
N GLU A 249 18.30 14.68 -10.03
CA GLU A 249 19.71 14.76 -10.37
C GLU A 249 19.95 15.91 -11.34
N LEU A 250 21.09 16.60 -11.19
CA LEU A 250 21.43 17.79 -11.96
C LEU A 250 21.34 17.57 -13.48
N LYS A 251 21.81 16.43 -13.99
CA LYS A 251 21.77 16.12 -15.43
C LYS A 251 20.33 16.10 -15.99
N PHE A 252 19.37 15.58 -15.26
CA PHE A 252 17.97 15.57 -15.68
C PHE A 252 17.33 16.95 -15.60
N TRP A 253 17.71 17.73 -14.57
CA TRP A 253 17.32 19.12 -14.47
C TRP A 253 17.86 19.98 -15.60
N GLU A 254 19.16 19.84 -15.95
CA GLU A 254 19.77 20.51 -17.11
C GLU A 254 19.04 20.15 -18.40
N THR A 255 18.75 18.85 -18.64
CA THR A 255 17.99 18.40 -19.81
C THR A 255 16.61 19.05 -19.86
N LEU A 256 15.90 19.10 -18.75
CA LEU A 256 14.58 19.75 -18.66
C LEU A 256 14.69 21.25 -18.92
N CYS A 257 15.66 21.95 -18.34
CA CYS A 257 15.86 23.38 -18.56
C CYS A 257 16.11 23.70 -20.05
N MET A 258 16.90 22.88 -20.73
CA MET A 258 17.14 23.02 -22.19
C MET A 258 15.86 22.78 -22.99
N ALA A 259 15.08 21.76 -22.64
CA ALA A 259 13.81 21.44 -23.32
C ALA A 259 12.74 22.53 -23.15
N LEU A 260 12.79 23.25 -22.04
CA LEU A 260 11.91 24.38 -21.75
C LEU A 260 12.40 25.70 -22.34
N ASP A 261 13.54 25.74 -23.02
CA ASP A 261 14.23 26.97 -23.49
C ASP A 261 14.54 27.93 -22.33
N ARG A 262 15.04 27.37 -21.22
CA ARG A 262 15.43 28.08 -20.00
C ARG A 262 16.77 27.61 -19.46
N PRO A 263 17.85 27.64 -20.27
CA PRO A 263 19.16 27.14 -19.86
C PRO A 263 19.73 27.86 -18.63
N GLU A 264 19.31 29.09 -18.36
CA GLU A 264 19.71 29.87 -17.18
C GLU A 264 19.24 29.25 -15.86
N TRP A 265 18.19 28.41 -15.87
CA TRP A 265 17.70 27.72 -14.67
C TRP A 265 18.59 26.55 -14.26
N ALA A 266 19.43 26.02 -15.15
CA ALA A 266 20.27 24.85 -14.88
C ALA A 266 21.20 25.05 -13.67
N THR A 267 21.62 26.28 -13.39
CA THR A 267 22.47 26.60 -12.23
C THR A 267 21.70 26.77 -10.93
N ARG A 268 20.36 26.83 -10.98
CA ARG A 268 19.48 26.97 -9.82
C ARG A 268 18.96 25.59 -9.40
N HIS A 269 19.85 24.81 -8.76
CA HIS A 269 19.58 23.43 -8.35
C HIS A 269 20.06 23.19 -6.92
N TRP A 270 19.34 22.34 -6.17
CA TRP A 270 19.67 22.04 -4.78
C TRP A 270 21.12 21.52 -4.59
N SER A 271 21.61 20.68 -5.51
CA SER A 271 22.98 20.14 -5.45
C SER A 271 24.07 21.18 -5.73
N LEU A 272 23.72 22.34 -6.24
CA LEU A 272 24.60 23.48 -6.48
C LEU A 272 24.46 24.56 -5.38
N GLY A 273 23.77 24.23 -4.28
CA GLY A 273 23.64 25.11 -3.12
C GLY A 273 22.35 25.95 -3.06
N GLN A 274 21.38 25.72 -3.97
CA GLN A 274 20.06 26.31 -3.81
C GLN A 274 19.41 25.79 -2.53
N ALA A 275 19.00 26.68 -1.65
CA ALA A 275 18.38 26.31 -0.38
C ALA A 275 17.00 25.66 -0.62
N ILE A 276 16.80 24.44 -0.09
CA ILE A 276 15.55 23.71 -0.16
C ILE A 276 14.47 24.49 0.58
N GLY A 277 13.33 24.74 -0.06
CA GLY A 277 12.26 25.58 0.48
C GLY A 277 12.61 27.07 0.60
N GLY A 278 13.82 27.47 0.20
CA GLY A 278 14.28 28.84 0.27
C GLY A 278 13.62 29.76 -0.75
N PRO A 279 13.79 31.12 -0.59
CA PRO A 279 13.13 32.09 -1.44
C PRO A 279 13.40 31.93 -2.94
N ASP A 280 14.65 31.56 -3.31
CA ASP A 280 15.03 31.33 -4.71
C ASP A 280 14.36 30.06 -5.29
N ALA A 281 14.34 28.96 -4.53
CA ALA A 281 13.63 27.75 -4.95
C ALA A 281 12.13 27.98 -5.13
N LEU A 282 11.50 28.72 -4.19
CA LEU A 282 10.10 29.08 -4.26
C LEU A 282 9.79 30.04 -5.42
N ALA A 283 10.71 30.94 -5.77
CA ALA A 283 10.59 31.80 -6.95
C ALA A 283 10.62 30.95 -8.23
N LEU A 284 11.64 30.07 -8.35
CA LEU A 284 11.77 29.21 -9.54
C LEU A 284 10.61 28.23 -9.68
N ILE A 285 10.02 27.72 -8.59
CA ILE A 285 8.80 26.91 -8.66
C ILE A 285 7.65 27.71 -9.33
N ARG A 286 7.50 29.00 -9.00
CA ARG A 286 6.47 29.84 -9.64
C ARG A 286 6.80 30.11 -11.11
N GLU A 287 8.05 30.45 -11.42
CA GLU A 287 8.51 30.66 -12.81
C GLU A 287 8.24 29.40 -13.67
N LEU A 288 8.59 28.22 -13.18
CA LEU A 288 8.35 26.96 -13.87
C LEU A 288 6.85 26.65 -14.00
N ALA A 289 6.06 26.94 -12.98
CA ALA A 289 4.60 26.77 -13.03
C ALA A 289 3.97 27.64 -14.13
N GLU A 290 4.43 28.87 -14.29
CA GLU A 290 3.98 29.79 -15.38
C GLU A 290 4.33 29.20 -16.76
N VAL A 291 5.50 28.62 -16.94
CA VAL A 291 5.90 27.99 -18.19
C VAL A 291 5.06 26.74 -18.48
N ILE A 292 4.90 25.85 -17.48
CA ILE A 292 4.11 24.63 -17.66
C ILE A 292 2.62 24.94 -17.94
N ALA A 293 2.08 25.99 -17.38
CA ALA A 293 0.69 26.44 -17.63
C ALA A 293 0.45 26.96 -19.07
N THR A 294 1.47 27.08 -19.92
CA THR A 294 1.32 27.56 -21.30
C THR A 294 0.84 26.48 -22.27
N ARG A 295 0.95 25.20 -21.94
CA ARG A 295 0.58 24.08 -22.82
C ARG A 295 -0.29 23.06 -22.08
N THR A 296 -1.01 22.25 -22.83
CA THR A 296 -1.77 21.10 -22.31
C THR A 296 -0.86 19.97 -21.87
N LEU A 297 -1.38 19.05 -21.05
CA LEU A 297 -0.64 17.85 -20.63
C LEU A 297 -0.17 17.01 -21.83
N GLY A 298 -1.05 16.85 -22.84
CA GLY A 298 -0.73 16.11 -24.05
C GLY A 298 0.46 16.69 -24.81
N GLU A 299 0.49 18.01 -25.02
CA GLU A 299 1.60 18.72 -25.68
C GLU A 299 2.91 18.60 -24.89
N TRP A 300 2.87 18.61 -23.55
CA TRP A 300 4.04 18.39 -22.72
C TRP A 300 4.56 16.96 -22.82
N VAL A 301 3.66 15.96 -22.78
CA VAL A 301 4.04 14.55 -22.95
C VAL A 301 4.71 14.35 -24.30
N GLU A 302 4.11 14.80 -25.39
CA GLU A 302 4.69 14.70 -26.73
C GLU A 302 6.09 15.30 -26.83
N SER A 303 6.33 16.44 -26.18
CA SER A 303 7.62 17.13 -26.25
C SER A 303 8.69 16.62 -25.29
N LEU A 304 8.31 15.99 -24.16
CA LEU A 304 9.24 15.64 -23.09
C LEU A 304 9.42 14.13 -22.89
N GLU A 305 8.46 13.27 -23.31
CA GLU A 305 8.48 11.83 -23.02
C GLU A 305 9.71 11.12 -23.59
N SER A 306 10.20 11.57 -24.77
CA SER A 306 11.39 11.01 -25.40
C SER A 306 12.71 11.50 -24.79
N LEU A 307 12.66 12.51 -23.92
CA LEU A 307 13.83 13.08 -23.27
C LEU A 307 14.07 12.43 -21.91
N ASP A 308 15.34 12.15 -21.62
CA ASP A 308 15.73 11.61 -20.29
C ASP A 308 15.80 12.75 -19.26
N CYS A 309 14.62 13.27 -18.88
CA CYS A 309 14.49 14.42 -17.96
C CYS A 309 13.57 14.16 -16.75
N CYS A 310 13.18 12.91 -16.49
CA CYS A 310 12.35 12.50 -15.35
C CYS A 310 11.05 13.30 -15.22
N VAL A 311 10.33 13.46 -16.32
CA VAL A 311 9.02 14.12 -16.35
C VAL A 311 7.96 13.12 -16.78
N SER A 312 6.77 13.16 -16.16
CA SER A 312 5.67 12.26 -16.49
C SER A 312 4.31 12.91 -16.29
N PRO A 313 3.26 12.47 -17.02
CA PRO A 313 1.90 12.89 -16.72
C PRO A 313 1.43 12.32 -15.37
N VAL A 314 0.55 13.04 -14.69
CA VAL A 314 -0.27 12.48 -13.60
C VAL A 314 -1.54 11.93 -14.22
N LEU A 315 -1.57 10.61 -14.39
CA LEU A 315 -2.69 9.92 -15.01
C LEU A 315 -3.84 9.72 -14.02
N THR A 316 -5.07 9.78 -14.51
CA THR A 316 -6.23 9.28 -13.78
C THR A 316 -6.17 7.74 -13.69
N PRO A 317 -6.87 7.10 -12.74
CA PRO A 317 -6.93 5.64 -12.69
C PRO A 317 -7.42 4.99 -13.99
N ALA A 318 -8.34 5.63 -14.71
CA ALA A 318 -8.85 5.14 -16.00
C ALA A 318 -7.78 5.19 -17.11
N GLU A 319 -7.01 6.28 -17.17
CA GLU A 319 -5.89 6.43 -18.12
C GLU A 319 -4.75 5.46 -17.78
N ALA A 320 -4.41 5.33 -16.50
CA ALA A 320 -3.39 4.38 -16.05
C ALA A 320 -3.75 2.94 -16.45
N ALA A 321 -5.02 2.54 -16.32
CA ALA A 321 -5.49 1.22 -16.72
C ALA A 321 -5.35 0.93 -18.23
N GLN A 322 -5.27 1.97 -19.06
CA GLN A 322 -5.06 1.86 -20.52
C GLN A 322 -3.60 2.10 -20.93
N HIS A 323 -2.75 2.50 -19.99
CA HIS A 323 -1.38 2.89 -20.31
C HIS A 323 -0.50 1.67 -20.64
N PRO A 324 0.37 1.75 -21.67
CA PRO A 324 1.22 0.63 -22.10
C PRO A 324 2.16 0.07 -21.00
N LEU A 325 2.49 0.85 -20.00
CA LEU A 325 3.28 0.39 -18.83
C LEU A 325 2.57 -0.70 -18.03
N PHE A 326 1.23 -0.73 -18.05
CA PHE A 326 0.45 -1.70 -17.32
C PHE A 326 -0.04 -2.75 -18.32
N ASN A 327 0.44 -3.98 -18.20
CA ASN A 327 0.01 -5.05 -19.09
C ASN A 327 -1.54 -5.16 -19.02
N PRO A 328 -2.26 -4.95 -20.13
CA PRO A 328 -3.73 -5.02 -20.16
C PRO A 328 -4.26 -6.37 -19.66
N HIS A 329 -3.45 -7.44 -19.69
CA HIS A 329 -3.84 -8.75 -19.15
C HIS A 329 -3.95 -8.78 -17.62
N ALA A 330 -3.33 -7.87 -16.88
CA ALA A 330 -3.47 -7.84 -15.41
C ALA A 330 -4.86 -7.36 -14.98
N TYR A 331 -5.46 -6.40 -15.70
CA TYR A 331 -6.83 -5.93 -15.46
C TYR A 331 -7.88 -6.76 -16.20
N ALA A 332 -7.57 -7.25 -17.38
CA ALA A 332 -8.44 -8.17 -18.13
C ALA A 332 -8.62 -9.49 -17.37
N ALA A 333 -7.64 -10.00 -16.65
CA ALA A 333 -7.79 -11.17 -15.78
C ALA A 333 -8.77 -10.94 -14.63
N VAL A 334 -8.84 -9.72 -14.07
CA VAL A 334 -9.86 -9.36 -13.06
C VAL A 334 -11.25 -9.23 -13.69
N ALA A 335 -11.34 -8.71 -14.90
CA ALA A 335 -12.60 -8.60 -15.66
C ALA A 335 -13.07 -9.96 -16.20
N ALA A 336 -12.17 -10.80 -16.71
CA ALA A 336 -12.46 -12.14 -17.23
C ALA A 336 -12.84 -13.13 -16.12
N SER A 337 -12.19 -13.12 -14.96
CA SER A 337 -12.61 -13.92 -13.81
C SER A 337 -13.99 -13.52 -13.27
N ALA A 338 -14.48 -12.33 -13.62
CA ALA A 338 -15.83 -11.89 -13.34
C ALA A 338 -16.85 -12.40 -14.38
N ALA A 339 -16.39 -12.73 -15.60
CA ALA A 339 -17.22 -13.24 -16.69
C ALA A 339 -17.28 -14.79 -16.73
N ASP A 340 -16.17 -15.46 -16.41
CA ASP A 340 -16.11 -16.94 -16.44
C ASP A 340 -16.86 -17.63 -15.30
N SER A 341 -17.32 -16.89 -14.28
CA SER A 341 -18.23 -17.45 -13.27
C SER A 341 -19.69 -17.52 -13.73
N ASP A 342 -20.01 -17.02 -14.90
CA ASP A 342 -21.39 -17.03 -15.44
C ASP A 342 -21.68 -18.22 -16.36
N ASP A 343 -20.69 -19.09 -16.70
CA ASP A 343 -20.86 -20.16 -17.70
C ASP A 343 -20.87 -21.60 -17.11
N ASP A 344 -20.70 -21.78 -15.80
CA ASP A 344 -20.77 -23.09 -15.14
C ASP A 344 -22.13 -23.37 -14.46
N GLY A 345 -23.24 -22.90 -15.07
CA GLY A 345 -24.59 -23.03 -14.53
C GLY A 345 -25.66 -23.22 -15.61
N ALA A 346 -25.45 -24.14 -16.58
CA ALA A 346 -26.51 -24.61 -17.43
C ALA A 346 -26.56 -26.15 -17.48
#